data_872685a29d88dc8238cdfa3dd03a4406
#
_entry.id   872685a29d88dc8238cdfa3dd03a4406
#
_cell.length_a   1.000
_cell.length_b   1.000
_cell.length_c   1.000
_cell.angle_alpha   90.00
_cell.angle_beta   90.00
_cell.angle_gamma   90.00
#
_symmetry.space_group_name_H-M   'P 1'
#
loop_
_entity.id
_entity.type
_entity.pdbx_description
1 polymer ?
#
loop_
_entity_poly.entity_id
_entity_poly.type
_entity_poly.pdbx_seq_one_letter_code
_entity_poly.pdbx_strand_id
1 'polypeptide(L)'
;MTNAHVVSWAKQILVRRYQDPRPYPAKVRFVGHDCDLAVLEVEDESFYEGLEPLPIGEMPKVRSTVVTYGYPAGGEQISYTRGVVSRIELQNYAHIGNRSFLGVQTDAAINPGNSGGPVIQEDAVVGVAFQGMPGLENTGFFIPPPIIQHFLKDIDDGRYDGFPLAGIRVTPLQNPAH
;
A
#
# COMPACT_ATOMS: atom_id res chain seq x y z
N MET A 1 0.50 -8.79 -3.26
CA MET A 1 -0.36 -7.65 -2.87
C MET A 1 0.08 -6.39 -3.60
N THR A 2 -0.86 -5.50 -3.91
CA THR A 2 -0.63 -4.20 -4.56
C THR A 2 -1.75 -3.23 -4.17
N ASN A 3 -1.77 -2.01 -4.74
CA ASN A 3 -2.92 -1.12 -4.54
C ASN A 3 -4.11 -1.45 -5.46
N ALA A 4 -5.32 -1.13 -5.00
CA ALA A 4 -6.54 -1.25 -5.79
C ALA A 4 -6.50 -0.33 -7.01
N HIS A 5 -6.02 0.91 -6.88
CA HIS A 5 -5.92 1.85 -8.01
C HIS A 5 -4.96 1.38 -9.12
N VAL A 6 -3.93 0.59 -8.78
CA VAL A 6 -2.97 0.04 -9.76
C VAL A 6 -3.63 -0.98 -10.69
N VAL A 7 -4.59 -1.75 -10.18
CA VAL A 7 -5.26 -2.82 -10.94
C VAL A 7 -6.64 -2.40 -11.45
N SER A 8 -7.15 -1.27 -11.00
CA SER A 8 -8.42 -0.72 -11.48
C SER A 8 -8.37 -0.46 -12.98
N TRP A 9 -9.40 -0.94 -13.69
CA TRP A 9 -9.53 -0.79 -15.14
C TRP A 9 -8.50 -1.54 -15.99
N ALA A 10 -7.63 -2.36 -15.38
CA ALA A 10 -6.68 -3.18 -16.11
C ALA A 10 -7.41 -4.28 -16.89
N LYS A 11 -7.18 -4.36 -18.20
CA LYS A 11 -7.67 -5.46 -19.06
C LYS A 11 -6.85 -6.72 -18.89
N GLN A 12 -5.58 -6.56 -18.58
CA GLN A 12 -4.63 -7.64 -18.36
C GLN A 12 -3.64 -7.22 -17.27
N ILE A 13 -3.33 -8.14 -16.37
CA ILE A 13 -2.35 -7.95 -15.31
C ILE A 13 -1.24 -8.95 -15.53
N LEU A 14 -0.01 -8.44 -15.59
CA LEU A 14 1.19 -9.26 -15.70
C LEU A 14 2.10 -8.97 -14.52
N VAL A 15 2.61 -10.03 -13.92
CA VAL A 15 3.57 -9.95 -12.80
C VAL A 15 4.89 -10.56 -13.26
N ARG A 16 6.00 -9.99 -12.84
CA ARG A 16 7.35 -10.53 -13.10
C ARG A 16 8.08 -10.75 -11.78
N ARG A 17 8.90 -11.77 -11.76
CA ARG A 17 9.86 -11.96 -10.67
C ARG A 17 11.06 -11.04 -10.86
N TYR A 18 11.70 -10.68 -9.76
CA TYR A 18 12.96 -9.93 -9.83
C TYR A 18 14.00 -10.69 -10.66
N GLN A 19 14.63 -10.01 -11.60
CA GLN A 19 15.62 -10.57 -12.56
C GLN A 19 15.10 -11.68 -13.49
N ASP A 20 13.80 -11.94 -13.53
CA ASP A 20 13.20 -12.85 -14.49
C ASP A 20 12.41 -12.03 -15.54
N PRO A 21 12.79 -12.07 -16.82
CA PRO A 21 12.08 -11.33 -17.87
C PRO A 21 10.70 -11.93 -18.21
N ARG A 22 10.41 -13.14 -17.72
CA ARG A 22 9.16 -13.84 -18.03
C ARG A 22 7.97 -13.15 -17.35
N PRO A 23 6.95 -12.71 -18.12
CA PRO A 23 5.71 -12.23 -17.55
C PRO A 23 4.80 -13.39 -17.17
N TYR A 24 4.18 -13.32 -16.01
CA TYR A 24 3.17 -14.24 -15.53
C TYR A 24 1.81 -13.57 -15.51
N PRO A 25 0.79 -14.11 -16.20
CA PRO A 25 -0.58 -13.60 -16.09
C PRO A 25 -1.09 -13.74 -14.65
N ALA A 26 -1.74 -12.69 -14.18
CA ALA A 26 -2.31 -12.65 -12.85
C ALA A 26 -3.77 -12.18 -12.90
N LYS A 27 -4.54 -12.58 -11.90
CA LYS A 27 -5.93 -12.15 -11.70
C LYS A 27 -6.07 -11.45 -10.36
N VAL A 28 -6.98 -10.49 -10.26
CA VAL A 28 -7.36 -9.91 -8.99
C VAL A 28 -8.16 -10.96 -8.22
N ARG A 29 -7.65 -11.39 -7.07
CA ARG A 29 -8.32 -12.33 -6.17
C ARG A 29 -9.28 -11.59 -5.24
N PHE A 30 -8.78 -10.53 -4.61
CA PHE A 30 -9.54 -9.64 -3.73
C PHE A 30 -9.14 -8.20 -3.97
N VAL A 31 -10.09 -7.28 -3.82
CA VAL A 31 -9.87 -5.85 -3.93
C VAL A 31 -10.68 -5.09 -2.88
N GLY A 32 -9.98 -4.27 -2.08
CA GLY A 32 -10.56 -3.32 -1.13
C GLY A 32 -10.35 -1.91 -1.66
N HIS A 33 -11.36 -1.38 -2.36
CA HIS A 33 -11.28 -0.03 -2.92
C HIS A 33 -11.22 1.04 -1.84
N ASP A 34 -11.85 0.80 -0.70
CA ASP A 34 -11.90 1.73 0.43
C ASP A 34 -10.53 1.90 1.10
N CYS A 35 -9.76 0.82 1.25
CA CYS A 35 -8.41 0.84 1.82
C CYS A 35 -7.29 0.86 0.76
N ASP A 36 -7.66 0.91 -0.52
CA ASP A 36 -6.74 0.92 -1.67
C ASP A 36 -5.75 -0.25 -1.70
N LEU A 37 -6.20 -1.45 -1.36
CA LEU A 37 -5.41 -2.69 -1.42
C LEU A 37 -6.03 -3.71 -2.36
N ALA A 38 -5.18 -4.55 -2.98
CA ALA A 38 -5.59 -5.68 -3.79
C ALA A 38 -4.63 -6.87 -3.63
N VAL A 39 -5.17 -8.08 -3.67
CA VAL A 39 -4.42 -9.33 -3.74
C VAL A 39 -4.53 -9.89 -5.14
N LEU A 40 -3.39 -10.20 -5.74
CA LEU A 40 -3.29 -10.86 -7.03
C LEU A 40 -2.98 -12.33 -6.82
N GLU A 41 -3.52 -13.14 -7.70
CA GLU A 41 -3.23 -14.57 -7.82
C GLU A 41 -2.57 -14.83 -9.17
N VAL A 42 -1.45 -15.54 -9.14
CA VAL A 42 -0.77 -16.04 -10.35
C VAL A 42 -1.10 -17.53 -10.47
N GLU A 43 -1.68 -17.94 -11.60
CA GLU A 43 -2.12 -19.33 -11.81
C GLU A 43 -0.93 -20.30 -12.04
N ASP A 44 0.20 -19.79 -12.51
CA ASP A 44 1.40 -20.59 -12.75
C ASP A 44 2.17 -20.77 -11.43
N GLU A 45 2.11 -21.96 -10.85
CA GLU A 45 2.75 -22.26 -9.56
C GLU A 45 4.29 -22.08 -9.60
N SER A 46 4.90 -22.17 -10.77
CA SER A 46 6.34 -21.93 -10.93
C SER A 46 6.74 -20.49 -10.55
N PHE A 47 5.78 -19.57 -10.56
CA PHE A 47 5.98 -18.21 -10.07
C PHE A 47 6.38 -18.18 -8.58
N TYR A 48 5.87 -19.10 -7.79
CA TYR A 48 6.08 -19.12 -6.34
C TYR A 48 7.31 -19.94 -5.89
N GLU A 49 7.91 -20.70 -6.80
CA GLU A 49 9.07 -21.54 -6.49
C GLU A 49 10.24 -20.72 -5.94
N GLY A 50 10.72 -21.11 -4.75
CA GLY A 50 11.84 -20.45 -4.08
C GLY A 50 11.56 -19.04 -3.58
N LEU A 51 10.30 -18.59 -3.56
CA LEU A 51 9.90 -17.33 -2.95
C LEU A 51 9.45 -17.55 -1.51
N GLU A 52 9.96 -16.73 -0.59
CA GLU A 52 9.49 -16.68 0.79
C GLU A 52 8.80 -15.32 1.01
N PRO A 53 7.60 -15.31 1.60
CA PRO A 53 6.91 -14.06 1.89
C PRO A 53 7.63 -13.30 3.00
N LEU A 54 7.77 -11.99 2.83
CA LEU A 54 8.24 -11.13 3.90
C LEU A 54 7.15 -11.01 4.99
N PRO A 55 7.53 -11.02 6.28
CA PRO A 55 6.58 -10.81 7.35
C PRO A 55 6.01 -9.39 7.33
N ILE A 56 4.76 -9.25 7.73
CA ILE A 56 4.20 -7.93 8.04
C ILE A 56 4.69 -7.53 9.42
N GLY A 57 5.41 -6.41 9.48
CA GLY A 57 5.97 -5.87 10.71
C GLY A 57 4.96 -5.09 11.56
N GLU A 58 5.48 -4.46 12.59
CA GLU A 58 4.71 -3.58 13.46
C GLU A 58 4.60 -2.17 12.87
N MET A 59 3.76 -1.35 13.50
CA MET A 59 3.62 0.07 13.16
C MET A 59 4.96 0.79 13.32
N PRO A 60 5.51 1.43 12.28
CA PRO A 60 6.78 2.12 12.38
C PRO A 60 6.66 3.36 13.28
N LYS A 61 7.73 3.70 13.95
CA LYS A 61 7.78 4.89 14.81
C LYS A 61 8.14 6.13 13.99
N VAL A 62 7.58 7.28 14.37
CA VAL A 62 8.02 8.58 13.83
C VAL A 62 9.53 8.72 14.02
N ARG A 63 10.22 9.24 13.00
CA ARG A 63 11.69 9.35 12.87
C ARG A 63 12.42 8.04 12.56
N SER A 64 11.74 6.89 12.50
CA SER A 64 12.42 5.68 12.05
C SER A 64 12.65 5.70 10.54
N THR A 65 13.70 5.02 10.10
CA THR A 65 14.06 4.91 8.69
C THR A 65 13.25 3.82 8.01
N VAL A 66 12.79 4.10 6.80
CA VAL A 66 12.08 3.14 5.92
C VAL A 66 12.67 3.17 4.52
N VAL A 67 12.51 2.09 3.79
CA VAL A 67 12.92 1.95 2.38
C VAL A 67 11.72 1.51 1.55
N THR A 68 11.44 2.25 0.48
CA THR A 68 10.38 1.92 -0.48
C THR A 68 10.99 1.36 -1.74
N TYR A 69 10.44 0.26 -2.24
CA TYR A 69 10.86 -0.39 -3.48
C TYR A 69 9.80 -0.23 -4.56
N GLY A 70 10.22 -0.03 -5.80
CA GLY A 70 9.31 0.09 -6.92
C GLY A 70 10.02 0.20 -8.27
N TYR A 71 9.22 0.47 -9.30
CA TYR A 71 9.66 0.64 -10.68
C TYR A 71 9.18 2.00 -11.22
N PRO A 72 9.79 3.12 -10.76
CA PRO A 72 9.33 4.45 -11.11
C PRO A 72 9.35 4.67 -12.62
N ALA A 73 8.32 5.36 -13.12
CA ALA A 73 8.14 5.69 -14.54
C ALA A 73 8.11 4.48 -15.50
N GLY A 74 7.78 3.27 -15.00
CA GLY A 74 7.72 2.06 -15.82
C GLY A 74 9.09 1.50 -16.21
N GLY A 75 10.14 1.87 -15.49
CA GLY A 75 11.49 1.33 -15.68
C GLY A 75 11.56 -0.18 -15.47
N GLU A 76 12.49 -0.85 -16.17
CA GLU A 76 12.71 -2.30 -16.02
C GLU A 76 13.61 -2.64 -14.83
N GLN A 77 14.31 -1.65 -14.29
CA GLN A 77 15.18 -1.79 -13.12
C GLN A 77 14.44 -1.42 -11.84
N ILE A 78 14.58 -2.26 -10.82
CA ILE A 78 14.07 -1.95 -9.50
C ILE A 78 14.80 -0.73 -8.93
N SER A 79 14.05 0.18 -8.38
CA SER A 79 14.56 1.33 -7.66
C SER A 79 14.15 1.24 -6.20
N TYR A 80 14.98 1.78 -5.33
CA TYR A 80 14.63 1.96 -3.92
C TYR A 80 14.90 3.39 -3.49
N THR A 81 14.01 3.91 -2.67
CA THR A 81 14.17 5.22 -2.03
C THR A 81 14.15 5.06 -0.53
N ARG A 82 15.05 5.75 0.16
CA ARG A 82 15.17 5.72 1.60
C ARG A 82 14.70 7.04 2.18
N GLY A 83 13.97 6.98 3.28
CA GLY A 83 13.54 8.16 4.00
C GLY A 83 13.20 7.85 5.44
N VAL A 84 12.61 8.81 6.13
CA VAL A 84 12.15 8.67 7.51
C VAL A 84 10.64 8.82 7.60
N VAL A 85 10.06 8.20 8.60
CA VAL A 85 8.66 8.41 8.97
C VAL A 85 8.51 9.80 9.56
N SER A 86 7.77 10.66 8.86
CA SER A 86 7.58 12.07 9.25
C SER A 86 6.43 12.24 10.23
N ARG A 87 5.29 11.56 9.97
CA ARG A 87 4.11 11.60 10.85
C ARG A 87 3.15 10.43 10.54
N ILE A 88 2.24 10.22 11.47
CA ILE A 88 1.18 9.21 11.36
C ILE A 88 -0.14 9.93 11.64
N GLU A 89 -1.04 9.90 10.67
CA GLU A 89 -2.30 10.65 10.76
C GLU A 89 -3.42 10.00 9.95
N LEU A 90 -4.65 10.44 10.15
CA LEU A 90 -5.76 10.08 9.27
C LEU A 90 -5.61 10.81 7.94
N GLN A 91 -5.54 10.03 6.86
CA GLN A 91 -5.46 10.51 5.49
C GLN A 91 -6.71 10.13 4.71
N ASN A 92 -7.20 11.06 3.88
CA ASN A 92 -8.18 10.70 2.88
C ASN A 92 -7.50 9.89 1.77
N TYR A 93 -7.91 8.63 1.61
CA TYR A 93 -7.35 7.76 0.58
C TYR A 93 -7.88 8.19 -0.78
N ALA A 94 -6.94 8.63 -1.63
CA ALA A 94 -7.26 9.33 -2.88
C ALA A 94 -8.04 8.46 -3.89
N HIS A 95 -7.90 7.14 -3.82
CA HIS A 95 -8.49 6.22 -4.79
C HIS A 95 -10.02 6.36 -4.89
N ILE A 96 -10.72 6.43 -3.75
CA ILE A 96 -12.17 6.66 -3.75
C ILE A 96 -12.58 8.01 -3.16
N GLY A 97 -11.67 8.71 -2.48
CA GLY A 97 -11.82 10.09 -2.04
C GLY A 97 -12.84 10.37 -0.94
N ASN A 98 -13.51 9.35 -0.41
CA ASN A 98 -14.59 9.50 0.58
C ASN A 98 -14.35 8.72 1.89
N ARG A 99 -13.18 8.12 2.05
CA ARG A 99 -12.78 7.35 3.23
C ARG A 99 -11.43 7.85 3.74
N SER A 100 -11.34 8.00 5.04
CA SER A 100 -10.09 8.34 5.71
C SER A 100 -9.64 7.18 6.57
N PHE A 101 -8.40 6.77 6.38
CA PHE A 101 -7.74 5.74 7.15
C PHE A 101 -6.40 6.24 7.67
N LEU A 102 -5.82 5.49 8.58
CA LEU A 102 -4.47 5.75 9.04
C LEU A 102 -3.49 5.69 7.88
N GLY A 103 -2.71 6.74 7.71
CA GLY A 103 -1.62 6.83 6.73
C GLY A 103 -0.33 7.22 7.43
N VAL A 104 0.77 6.72 6.93
CA VAL A 104 2.10 7.08 7.41
C VAL A 104 2.79 7.90 6.34
N GLN A 105 3.16 9.14 6.71
CA GLN A 105 3.94 10.02 5.85
C GLN A 105 5.42 9.72 5.98
N THR A 106 6.11 9.72 4.84
CA THR A 106 7.56 9.62 4.74
C THR A 106 8.11 10.64 3.74
N ASP A 107 9.35 11.05 3.93
CA ASP A 107 10.11 11.84 2.97
C ASP A 107 10.83 10.98 1.91
N ALA A 108 10.73 9.64 2.01
CA ALA A 108 11.10 8.76 0.92
C ALA A 108 10.24 9.09 -0.32
N ALA A 109 10.90 9.23 -1.47
CA ALA A 109 10.20 9.58 -2.70
C ALA A 109 9.22 8.45 -3.10
N ILE A 110 7.92 8.73 -3.07
CA ILE A 110 6.85 7.88 -3.57
C ILE A 110 6.29 8.55 -4.82
N ASN A 111 6.71 8.04 -5.97
CA ASN A 111 6.35 8.52 -7.30
C ASN A 111 5.49 7.49 -8.04
N PRO A 112 4.82 7.86 -9.15
CA PRO A 112 4.17 6.89 -10.02
C PRO A 112 5.12 5.76 -10.42
N GLY A 113 4.69 4.50 -10.16
CA GLY A 113 5.51 3.28 -10.29
C GLY A 113 6.00 2.70 -8.97
N ASN A 114 5.95 3.45 -7.86
CA ASN A 114 6.18 2.91 -6.52
C ASN A 114 4.89 2.45 -5.84
N SER A 115 3.73 2.90 -6.32
CA SER A 115 2.41 2.49 -5.79
C SER A 115 2.25 0.97 -5.81
N GLY A 116 1.80 0.41 -4.69
CA GLY A 116 1.68 -1.04 -4.49
C GLY A 116 2.98 -1.73 -4.08
N GLY A 117 4.11 -1.02 -4.15
CA GLY A 117 5.40 -1.53 -3.69
C GLY A 117 5.51 -1.57 -2.16
N PRO A 118 6.35 -2.46 -1.63
CA PRO A 118 6.54 -2.58 -0.19
C PRO A 118 7.34 -1.40 0.37
N VAL A 119 6.94 -0.98 1.57
CA VAL A 119 7.76 -0.14 2.44
C VAL A 119 8.33 -1.05 3.51
N ILE A 120 9.65 -1.10 3.60
CA ILE A 120 10.38 -2.03 4.44
C ILE A 120 11.13 -1.29 5.54
N GLN A 121 11.08 -1.84 6.73
CA GLN A 121 11.93 -1.47 7.86
C GLN A 121 12.57 -2.75 8.38
N GLU A 122 13.91 -2.76 8.49
CA GLU A 122 14.67 -3.96 8.78
C GLU A 122 14.31 -5.08 7.78
N ASP A 123 13.80 -6.22 8.23
CA ASP A 123 13.46 -7.37 7.38
C ASP A 123 11.93 -7.57 7.26
N ALA A 124 11.12 -6.55 7.57
CA ALA A 124 9.68 -6.66 7.58
C ALA A 124 8.99 -5.57 6.74
N VAL A 125 7.85 -5.90 6.17
CA VAL A 125 6.98 -4.96 5.46
C VAL A 125 6.21 -4.14 6.49
N VAL A 126 6.47 -2.85 6.56
CA VAL A 126 5.77 -1.89 7.44
C VAL A 126 4.77 -1.03 6.68
N GLY A 127 4.56 -1.30 5.42
CA GLY A 127 3.52 -0.62 4.65
C GLY A 127 3.52 -0.94 3.17
N VAL A 128 2.49 -0.44 2.49
CA VAL A 128 2.34 -0.44 1.04
C VAL A 128 2.30 1.00 0.57
N ALA A 129 3.25 1.39 -0.27
CA ALA A 129 3.30 2.74 -0.86
C ALA A 129 2.04 2.98 -1.70
N PHE A 130 1.37 4.15 -1.57
CA PHE A 130 0.12 4.33 -2.28
C PHE A 130 -0.11 5.71 -2.91
N GLN A 131 0.35 6.79 -2.32
CA GLN A 131 0.14 8.12 -2.89
C GLN A 131 1.23 9.11 -2.46
N GLY A 132 1.52 10.06 -3.36
CA GLY A 132 2.19 11.31 -3.02
C GLY A 132 1.17 12.44 -2.88
N MET A 133 1.57 13.55 -2.31
CA MET A 133 0.74 14.74 -2.25
C MET A 133 1.05 15.64 -3.45
N PRO A 134 0.10 15.86 -4.39
CA PRO A 134 0.34 16.72 -5.54
C PRO A 134 0.82 18.11 -5.13
N GLY A 135 1.91 18.58 -5.74
CA GLY A 135 2.47 19.92 -5.48
C GLY A 135 3.38 20.01 -4.24
N LEU A 136 3.59 18.93 -3.51
CA LEU A 136 4.57 18.86 -2.43
C LEU A 136 5.64 17.82 -2.78
N GLU A 137 6.89 18.26 -2.85
CA GLU A 137 8.03 17.36 -2.98
C GLU A 137 8.30 16.63 -1.65
N ASN A 138 8.85 15.43 -1.76
CA ASN A 138 9.26 14.62 -0.60
C ASN A 138 8.11 14.36 0.42
N THR A 139 6.89 14.21 -0.10
CA THR A 139 5.71 13.91 0.72
C THR A 139 5.01 12.69 0.14
N GLY A 140 5.43 11.53 0.59
CA GLY A 140 4.83 10.25 0.25
C GLY A 140 4.03 9.68 1.41
N PHE A 141 3.04 8.86 1.10
CA PHE A 141 2.24 8.13 2.09
C PHE A 141 2.25 6.64 1.80
N PHE A 142 2.23 5.87 2.85
CA PHE A 142 2.03 4.43 2.76
C PHE A 142 0.95 3.93 3.71
N ILE A 143 0.31 2.85 3.30
CA ILE A 143 -0.75 2.15 4.04
C ILE A 143 -0.07 1.33 5.13
N PRO A 144 -0.35 1.56 6.42
CA PRO A 144 0.38 0.91 7.52
C PRO A 144 -0.11 -0.49 7.85
N PRO A 145 0.67 -1.26 8.66
CA PRO A 145 0.35 -2.64 9.01
C PRO A 145 -1.06 -2.88 9.57
N PRO A 146 -1.65 -2.05 10.44
CA PRO A 146 -2.99 -2.30 10.94
C PRO A 146 -4.07 -2.39 9.84
N ILE A 147 -3.94 -1.56 8.79
CA ILE A 147 -4.87 -1.60 7.65
C ILE A 147 -4.63 -2.84 6.80
N ILE A 148 -3.35 -3.17 6.55
CA ILE A 148 -2.96 -4.37 5.78
C ILE A 148 -3.44 -5.64 6.49
N GLN A 149 -3.20 -5.74 7.80
CA GLN A 149 -3.58 -6.90 8.60
C GLN A 149 -5.10 -7.08 8.66
N HIS A 150 -5.86 -5.97 8.80
CA HIS A 150 -7.32 -6.02 8.75
C HIS A 150 -7.79 -6.54 7.39
N PHE A 151 -7.27 -5.98 6.29
CA PHE A 151 -7.62 -6.41 4.93
C PHE A 151 -7.33 -7.90 4.71
N LEU A 152 -6.14 -8.37 5.12
CA LEU A 152 -5.76 -9.78 4.98
C LEU A 152 -6.63 -10.71 5.82
N LYS A 153 -6.96 -10.29 7.05
CA LYS A 153 -7.86 -11.05 7.93
C LYS A 153 -9.29 -11.11 7.40
N ASP A 154 -9.76 -10.01 6.82
CA ASP A 154 -11.11 -9.90 6.28
C ASP A 154 -11.33 -10.87 5.11
N ILE A 155 -10.32 -11.07 4.26
CA ILE A 155 -10.42 -11.96 3.11
C ILE A 155 -10.15 -13.44 3.41
N ASP A 156 -9.83 -13.83 4.65
CA ASP A 156 -9.54 -15.21 5.04
C ASP A 156 -10.73 -16.15 4.85
N ASP A 157 -11.94 -15.65 4.98
CA ASP A 157 -13.19 -16.43 4.75
C ASP A 157 -13.57 -16.51 3.26
N GLY A 158 -12.79 -15.91 2.37
CA GLY A 158 -13.00 -15.90 0.92
C GLY A 158 -13.84 -14.73 0.41
N ARG A 159 -14.18 -13.77 1.26
CA ARG A 159 -14.95 -12.58 0.92
C ARG A 159 -14.32 -11.33 1.51
N TYR A 160 -14.43 -10.20 0.81
CA TYR A 160 -14.08 -8.90 1.35
C TYR A 160 -15.33 -8.17 1.83
N ASP A 161 -15.47 -7.95 3.13
CA ASP A 161 -16.56 -7.21 3.75
C ASP A 161 -16.22 -5.72 3.95
N GLY A 162 -14.95 -5.40 4.06
CA GLY A 162 -14.42 -4.05 4.18
C GLY A 162 -14.35 -3.52 5.60
N PHE A 163 -14.16 -2.22 5.71
CA PHE A 163 -14.02 -1.54 6.99
C PHE A 163 -15.38 -1.02 7.48
N PRO A 164 -15.79 -1.34 8.70
CA PRO A 164 -17.05 -0.86 9.24
C PRO A 164 -17.06 0.67 9.36
N LEU A 165 -18.24 1.25 9.17
CA LEU A 165 -18.48 2.68 9.42
C LEU A 165 -19.20 2.82 10.76
N ALA A 166 -18.67 3.66 11.64
CA ALA A 166 -19.33 3.98 12.91
C ALA A 166 -20.64 4.77 12.73
N GLY A 167 -20.87 5.34 11.54
CA GLY A 167 -22.06 6.14 11.25
C GLY A 167 -22.14 7.44 12.02
N ILE A 168 -21.04 7.88 12.62
CA ILE A 168 -20.95 9.12 13.40
C ILE A 168 -20.25 10.22 12.58
N ARG A 169 -20.69 11.45 12.80
CA ARG A 169 -20.00 12.63 12.29
C ARG A 169 -19.34 13.34 13.48
N VAL A 170 -18.05 13.64 13.37
CA VAL A 170 -17.28 14.33 14.39
C VAL A 170 -16.94 15.73 13.90
N THR A 171 -17.16 16.73 14.73
CA THR A 171 -16.71 18.09 14.51
C THR A 171 -15.70 18.45 15.60
N PRO A 172 -14.46 18.83 15.23
CA PRO A 172 -13.49 19.29 16.23
C PRO A 172 -14.00 20.53 16.95
N LEU A 173 -14.02 20.51 18.28
CA LEU A 173 -14.34 21.68 19.09
C LEU A 173 -13.09 22.53 19.22
N GLN A 174 -12.94 23.51 18.35
CA GLN A 174 -11.80 24.45 18.36
C GLN A 174 -12.01 25.63 19.32
N ASN A 175 -13.25 25.86 19.75
CA ASN A 175 -13.60 26.91 20.71
C ASN A 175 -13.90 26.29 22.08
N PRO A 176 -13.17 26.65 23.15
CA PRO A 176 -13.42 26.17 24.49
C PRO A 176 -14.80 26.50 25.06
N ALA A 177 -15.55 27.40 24.43
CA ALA A 177 -16.91 27.82 24.81
C ALA A 177 -18.03 26.91 24.24
N HIS A 178 -17.67 25.88 23.46
CA HIS A 178 -18.61 24.88 22.94
C HIS A 178 -18.59 23.62 23.77
#